data_ca18ab7672d0bcfaba6ffedd48aee668
#
_entry.id   ca18ab7672d0bcfaba6ffedd48aee668
#
_cell.length_a   1.000
_cell.length_b   1.000
_cell.length_c   1.000
_cell.angle_alpha   90.00
_cell.angle_beta   90.00
_cell.angle_gamma   90.00
#
_symmetry.space_group_name_H-M   'P 1'
#
loop_
_entity.id
_entity.type
_entity.pdbx_description
1 polymer ?
#
loop_
_entity_poly.entity_id
_entity_poly.type
_entity_poly.pdbx_seq_one_letter_code
_entity_poly.pdbx_strand_id
1 'polypeptide(L)'
;QVEDSVISPAPVDRPSQNPDSPNDIYQPQQDQMLEQRKRTQTRESISQYAADHFASHKRWATYRNVAMTPKEMVSWSTIPLKTPLNPMSSVAKEKVAIEIFRAVCAAMGEDGHNGVVRNPTISPTIVVNMAGDDEELIDEIYCQLMKQTTSNPNPASDRRGWQILAACAAAYLPNSELCECVCKHANRKRFQSDAVGGLSFFVFQRVMLGEGKERGNGEGGKVATIELNKDDIEDIESCYIPDSVYGVGLEGVLRKELFTRSPQAAMPPPQSLLMKDGMEGIPIILQLLCRTILQLGGANTEGIFRLAALKDDIDWIKEEISGGDYRAINLKVTSKPKVSDPLVAADLLKTWLREMPESLFEGSIYERCIAAGRSKTGKESLKMLQLIKPSSRACVVFICNFLKKLSEAHAVTKMTVDNLALVFAPNLLKNPSNDPMVFATNSDSEKRFIKYLIEEANTL
;
A
#
# COMPACT_ATOMS: atom_id res chain seq x y z
N GLN A 1 -17.89 76.63 12.75
CA GLN A 1 -18.55 75.60 11.92
C GLN A 1 -17.57 75.22 10.82
N VAL A 2 -16.89 74.11 10.97
CA VAL A 2 -16.07 73.47 9.94
C VAL A 2 -16.53 72.04 9.88
N GLU A 3 -17.06 71.66 8.74
CA GLU A 3 -17.53 70.29 8.44
C GLU A 3 -16.29 69.41 8.12
N ASP A 4 -16.11 68.33 8.90
CA ASP A 4 -15.15 67.26 8.62
C ASP A 4 -15.73 66.32 7.61
N SER A 5 -15.14 66.32 6.39
CA SER A 5 -15.43 65.35 5.35
C SER A 5 -14.56 64.09 5.57
N VAL A 6 -15.18 62.97 5.96
CA VAL A 6 -14.59 61.68 6.06
C VAL A 6 -14.37 61.09 4.65
N ILE A 7 -13.09 60.93 4.26
CA ILE A 7 -12.68 60.25 3.03
C ILE A 7 -12.59 58.76 3.31
N SER A 8 -13.47 57.94 2.72
CA SER A 8 -13.36 56.48 2.69
C SER A 8 -12.16 56.05 1.85
N PRO A 9 -11.34 55.10 2.29
CA PRO A 9 -10.27 54.58 1.46
C PRO A 9 -10.83 53.63 0.36
N ALA A 10 -10.24 53.76 -0.83
CA ALA A 10 -10.54 52.91 -2.00
C ALA A 10 -10.24 51.44 -1.75
N PRO A 11 -10.89 50.50 -2.42
CA PRO A 11 -10.66 49.07 -2.24
C PRO A 11 -9.24 48.71 -2.77
N VAL A 12 -8.47 48.03 -1.92
CA VAL A 12 -7.17 47.46 -2.27
C VAL A 12 -7.42 46.26 -3.19
N ASP A 13 -6.89 46.32 -4.39
CA ASP A 13 -6.86 45.22 -5.33
C ASP A 13 -6.22 43.98 -4.69
N ARG A 14 -6.95 42.86 -4.61
CA ARG A 14 -6.39 41.56 -4.27
C ARG A 14 -5.53 41.06 -5.43
N PRO A 15 -4.31 40.59 -5.18
CA PRO A 15 -3.51 39.96 -6.22
C PRO A 15 -4.24 38.75 -6.78
N SER A 16 -4.29 38.66 -8.10
CA SER A 16 -4.83 37.51 -8.84
C SER A 16 -4.17 36.21 -8.39
N GLN A 17 -4.97 35.27 -7.91
CA GLN A 17 -4.54 33.93 -7.55
C GLN A 17 -4.05 33.20 -8.81
N ASN A 18 -2.82 32.74 -8.78
CA ASN A 18 -2.22 31.96 -9.85
C ASN A 18 -2.74 30.50 -9.71
N PRO A 19 -3.45 29.92 -10.71
CA PRO A 19 -4.12 28.62 -10.60
C PRO A 19 -3.17 27.41 -10.50
N ASP A 20 -1.85 27.62 -10.64
CA ASP A 20 -0.83 26.54 -10.65
C ASP A 20 -0.08 26.38 -9.31
N SER A 21 -0.62 26.86 -8.20
CA SER A 21 -0.03 26.65 -6.88
C SER A 21 -0.36 25.24 -6.36
N PRO A 22 0.64 24.42 -5.98
CA PRO A 22 0.41 23.09 -5.41
C PRO A 22 -0.44 23.10 -4.11
N ASN A 23 -0.64 24.23 -3.48
CA ASN A 23 -1.46 24.38 -2.28
C ASN A 23 -2.97 24.39 -2.58
N ASP A 24 -3.38 24.86 -3.76
CA ASP A 24 -4.80 24.88 -4.14
C ASP A 24 -5.33 23.50 -4.50
N ILE A 25 -4.45 22.56 -4.81
CA ILE A 25 -4.82 21.16 -5.09
C ILE A 25 -5.08 20.36 -3.80
N TYR A 26 -4.50 20.77 -2.66
CA TYR A 26 -4.54 20.00 -1.42
C TYR A 26 -5.82 20.27 -0.57
N GLN A 27 -6.35 21.48 -0.57
CA GLN A 27 -7.54 21.81 0.22
C GLN A 27 -8.84 21.22 -0.33
N PRO A 28 -9.13 21.28 -1.65
CA PRO A 28 -10.34 20.66 -2.19
C PRO A 28 -10.37 19.15 -2.05
N GLN A 29 -9.20 18.49 -2.03
CA GLN A 29 -9.10 17.03 -1.86
C GLN A 29 -9.35 16.59 -0.41
N GLN A 30 -8.90 17.35 0.58
CA GLN A 30 -9.19 17.05 1.99
C GLN A 30 -10.67 17.26 2.33
N ASP A 31 -11.28 18.28 1.77
CA ASP A 31 -12.73 18.53 1.94
C ASP A 31 -13.57 17.46 1.23
N GLN A 32 -13.16 17.01 0.05
CA GLN A 32 -13.80 15.89 -0.65
C GLN A 32 -13.63 14.56 0.12
N MET A 33 -12.46 14.32 0.73
CA MET A 33 -12.23 13.14 1.60
C MET A 33 -13.10 13.21 2.87
N LEU A 34 -13.27 14.38 3.46
CA LEU A 34 -14.13 14.58 4.63
C LEU A 34 -15.62 14.41 4.28
N GLU A 35 -16.03 14.92 3.14
CA GLU A 35 -17.38 14.75 2.59
C GLU A 35 -17.65 13.29 2.22
N GLN A 36 -16.69 12.58 1.62
CA GLN A 36 -16.82 11.15 1.36
C GLN A 36 -16.81 10.32 2.65
N ARG A 37 -15.99 10.70 3.66
CA ARG A 37 -16.08 10.07 4.99
C ARG A 37 -17.46 10.27 5.62
N LYS A 38 -18.07 11.44 5.46
CA LYS A 38 -19.43 11.71 5.92
C LYS A 38 -20.46 10.90 5.14
N ARG A 39 -20.33 10.80 3.80
CA ARG A 39 -21.24 10.00 2.94
C ARG A 39 -21.12 8.50 3.22
N THR A 40 -19.92 7.97 3.50
CA THR A 40 -19.72 6.56 3.91
C THR A 40 -20.21 6.26 5.32
N GLN A 41 -20.39 7.25 6.19
CA GLN A 41 -20.98 7.05 7.52
C GLN A 41 -22.50 6.93 7.52
N THR A 42 -23.20 7.42 6.49
CA THR A 42 -24.67 7.45 6.41
C THR A 42 -25.29 6.27 5.67
N ARG A 43 -24.49 5.42 5.02
CA ARG A 43 -24.96 4.32 4.19
C ARG A 43 -25.02 2.99 4.97
N GLU A 44 -25.86 2.06 4.54
CA GLU A 44 -26.24 0.82 5.22
C GLU A 44 -25.06 -0.08 5.60
N SER A 45 -25.13 -0.67 6.79
CA SER A 45 -24.16 -1.66 7.26
C SER A 45 -24.64 -3.06 6.87
N ILE A 46 -23.73 -4.08 6.86
CA ILE A 46 -24.12 -5.48 6.65
C ILE A 46 -25.23 -5.92 7.64
N SER A 47 -25.26 -5.35 8.85
CA SER A 47 -26.33 -5.65 9.82
C SER A 47 -27.67 -5.08 9.40
N GLN A 48 -27.70 -3.94 8.68
CA GLN A 48 -28.93 -3.40 8.11
C GLN A 48 -29.38 -4.23 6.91
N TYR A 49 -28.48 -4.55 6.00
CA TYR A 49 -28.77 -5.46 4.90
C TYR A 49 -29.34 -6.80 5.40
N ALA A 50 -28.73 -7.36 6.47
CA ALA A 50 -29.23 -8.59 7.08
C ALA A 50 -30.63 -8.43 7.69
N ALA A 51 -30.97 -7.26 8.23
CA ALA A 51 -32.31 -6.99 8.77
C ALA A 51 -33.38 -6.96 7.67
N ASP A 52 -33.01 -6.45 6.49
CA ASP A 52 -33.95 -6.20 5.39
C ASP A 52 -34.06 -7.41 4.43
N HIS A 53 -32.98 -8.19 4.26
CA HIS A 53 -32.90 -9.22 3.22
C HIS A 53 -32.75 -10.64 3.76
N PHE A 54 -32.17 -10.86 4.97
CA PHE A 54 -31.92 -12.22 5.43
C PHE A 54 -33.17 -12.95 5.86
N ALA A 55 -33.22 -14.22 5.56
CA ALA A 55 -34.23 -15.13 6.10
C ALA A 55 -34.22 -15.15 7.62
N SER A 56 -35.38 -15.34 8.24
CA SER A 56 -35.51 -15.40 9.68
C SER A 56 -34.80 -16.64 10.25
N HIS A 57 -33.73 -16.43 10.98
CA HIS A 57 -32.94 -17.47 11.65
C HIS A 57 -33.30 -17.59 13.15
N LYS A 58 -33.33 -18.81 13.65
CA LYS A 58 -33.60 -19.11 15.08
C LYS A 58 -32.40 -19.82 15.68
N ARG A 59 -31.97 -19.38 16.87
CA ARG A 59 -31.01 -20.09 17.70
C ARG A 59 -31.69 -20.83 18.83
N TRP A 60 -31.15 -21.99 19.20
CA TRP A 60 -31.59 -22.68 20.40
C TRP A 60 -30.99 -21.99 21.63
N ALA A 61 -31.83 -21.42 22.50
CA ALA A 61 -31.42 -20.84 23.77
C ALA A 61 -32.32 -21.35 24.87
N THR A 62 -31.76 -22.06 25.82
CA THR A 62 -32.39 -22.53 27.07
C THR A 62 -33.89 -22.83 26.93
N TYR A 63 -34.24 -23.93 26.24
CA TYR A 63 -35.62 -24.43 26.01
C TYR A 63 -36.54 -23.62 25.05
N ARG A 64 -36.03 -22.59 24.37
CA ARG A 64 -36.82 -21.83 23.38
C ARG A 64 -36.02 -21.53 22.10
N ASN A 65 -36.70 -21.61 20.97
CA ASN A 65 -36.16 -21.08 19.70
C ASN A 65 -36.28 -19.54 19.72
N VAL A 66 -35.17 -18.85 19.82
CA VAL A 66 -35.12 -17.38 19.81
C VAL A 66 -34.65 -16.93 18.45
N ALA A 67 -35.30 -15.92 17.86
CA ALA A 67 -34.86 -15.29 16.62
C ALA A 67 -33.46 -14.70 16.81
N MET A 68 -32.56 -14.95 15.85
CA MET A 68 -31.25 -14.32 15.84
C MET A 68 -31.39 -12.84 15.44
N THR A 69 -30.64 -12.00 16.12
CA THR A 69 -30.56 -10.60 15.71
C THR A 69 -29.73 -10.46 14.42
N PRO A 70 -29.95 -9.41 13.60
CA PRO A 70 -29.13 -9.18 12.41
C PRO A 70 -27.64 -9.19 12.69
N LYS A 71 -27.22 -8.63 13.83
CA LYS A 71 -25.80 -8.63 14.26
C LYS A 71 -25.26 -10.04 14.52
N GLU A 72 -26.06 -10.92 15.11
CA GLU A 72 -25.66 -12.32 15.34
C GLU A 72 -25.60 -13.10 14.02
N MET A 73 -26.50 -12.81 13.08
CA MET A 73 -26.50 -13.45 11.77
C MET A 73 -25.25 -13.14 10.94
N VAL A 74 -24.70 -11.92 11.07
CA VAL A 74 -23.51 -11.48 10.33
C VAL A 74 -22.20 -11.61 11.10
N SER A 75 -22.21 -12.18 12.31
CA SER A 75 -20.99 -12.42 13.09
C SER A 75 -20.50 -13.86 12.93
N TRP A 76 -19.18 -14.02 13.01
CA TRP A 76 -18.53 -15.33 13.01
C TRP A 76 -19.17 -16.30 13.99
N SER A 77 -19.27 -17.56 13.61
CA SER A 77 -19.83 -18.61 14.43
C SER A 77 -19.29 -19.99 14.02
N THR A 78 -18.99 -20.83 15.01
CA THR A 78 -18.66 -22.25 14.79
C THR A 78 -19.90 -23.10 14.49
N ILE A 79 -21.10 -22.54 14.65
CA ILE A 79 -22.35 -23.27 14.45
C ILE A 79 -22.67 -23.28 12.95
N PRO A 80 -22.79 -24.47 12.33
CA PRO A 80 -23.18 -24.58 10.94
C PRO A 80 -24.55 -23.95 10.66
N LEU A 81 -24.70 -23.27 9.53
CA LEU A 81 -25.99 -22.80 9.07
C LEU A 81 -26.88 -23.99 8.72
N LYS A 82 -28.13 -23.92 9.14
CA LYS A 82 -29.18 -24.91 8.79
C LYS A 82 -30.06 -24.44 7.63
N THR A 83 -30.08 -23.16 7.37
CA THR A 83 -30.80 -22.50 6.29
C THR A 83 -29.87 -21.43 5.69
N PRO A 84 -29.99 -21.09 4.40
CA PRO A 84 -29.25 -19.99 3.78
C PRO A 84 -29.50 -18.68 4.50
N LEU A 85 -28.55 -17.73 4.42
CA LEU A 85 -28.73 -16.38 4.94
C LEU A 85 -29.78 -15.61 4.12
N ASN A 86 -29.68 -15.66 2.79
CA ASN A 86 -30.65 -15.06 1.90
C ASN A 86 -31.80 -16.05 1.56
N PRO A 87 -33.02 -15.56 1.28
CA PRO A 87 -34.08 -16.38 0.71
C PRO A 87 -33.65 -16.93 -0.65
N MET A 88 -33.92 -18.21 -0.91
CA MET A 88 -33.62 -18.86 -2.18
C MET A 88 -34.90 -19.16 -2.97
N SER A 89 -34.82 -19.07 -4.29
CA SER A 89 -35.97 -19.32 -5.18
C SER A 89 -36.39 -20.81 -5.24
N SER A 90 -35.55 -21.74 -4.76
CA SER A 90 -35.83 -23.17 -4.75
C SER A 90 -35.13 -23.91 -3.62
N VAL A 91 -35.75 -25.03 -3.19
CA VAL A 91 -35.17 -25.96 -2.19
C VAL A 91 -33.85 -26.56 -2.69
N ALA A 92 -33.65 -26.69 -3.99
CA ALA A 92 -32.40 -27.17 -4.56
C ALA A 92 -31.26 -26.17 -4.28
N LYS A 93 -31.51 -24.88 -4.51
CA LYS A 93 -30.54 -23.82 -4.22
C LYS A 93 -30.27 -23.68 -2.71
N GLU A 94 -31.30 -23.83 -1.85
CA GLU A 94 -31.09 -23.84 -0.40
C GLU A 94 -30.08 -24.91 0.03
N LYS A 95 -30.18 -26.12 -0.54
CA LYS A 95 -29.23 -27.22 -0.26
C LYS A 95 -27.80 -26.85 -0.72
N VAL A 96 -27.68 -26.33 -1.93
CA VAL A 96 -26.36 -25.89 -2.45
C VAL A 96 -25.77 -24.79 -1.59
N ALA A 97 -26.55 -23.79 -1.18
CA ALA A 97 -26.12 -22.70 -0.31
C ALA A 97 -25.57 -23.20 1.05
N ILE A 98 -26.21 -24.23 1.63
CA ILE A 98 -25.73 -24.87 2.87
C ILE A 98 -24.44 -25.66 2.64
N GLU A 99 -24.32 -26.34 1.49
CA GLU A 99 -23.07 -27.03 1.11
C GLU A 99 -21.93 -26.05 0.89
N ILE A 100 -22.21 -24.90 0.26
CA ILE A 100 -21.26 -23.78 0.11
C ILE A 100 -20.77 -23.33 1.48
N PHE A 101 -21.66 -23.13 2.47
CA PHE A 101 -21.24 -22.73 3.81
C PHE A 101 -20.30 -23.75 4.47
N ARG A 102 -20.59 -25.05 4.30
CA ARG A 102 -19.69 -26.10 4.79
C ARG A 102 -18.33 -26.05 4.10
N ALA A 103 -18.32 -25.82 2.78
CA ALA A 103 -17.09 -25.65 2.02
C ALA A 103 -16.30 -24.40 2.44
N VAL A 104 -16.97 -23.29 2.71
CA VAL A 104 -16.36 -22.07 3.28
C VAL A 104 -15.67 -22.40 4.60
N CYS A 105 -16.39 -23.03 5.55
CA CYS A 105 -15.81 -23.40 6.85
C CYS A 105 -14.61 -24.37 6.69
N ALA A 106 -14.71 -25.36 5.82
CA ALA A 106 -13.63 -26.31 5.55
C ALA A 106 -12.40 -25.62 4.91
N ALA A 107 -12.62 -24.69 3.99
CA ALA A 107 -11.55 -23.89 3.37
C ALA A 107 -10.91 -22.91 4.38
N MET A 108 -11.67 -22.42 5.35
CA MET A 108 -11.15 -21.62 6.46
C MET A 108 -10.45 -22.47 7.53
N GLY A 109 -10.59 -23.81 7.46
CA GLY A 109 -10.06 -24.75 8.46
C GLY A 109 -10.91 -24.88 9.71
N GLU A 110 -12.20 -24.58 9.62
CA GLU A 110 -13.18 -24.55 10.73
C GLU A 110 -14.15 -25.75 10.72
N ASP A 111 -13.76 -26.88 10.18
CA ASP A 111 -14.57 -28.08 10.02
C ASP A 111 -14.83 -28.88 11.33
N GLY A 112 -14.38 -28.35 12.47
CA GLY A 112 -14.50 -29.00 13.78
C GLY A 112 -15.48 -28.34 14.72
N HIS A 113 -16.31 -29.14 15.42
CA HIS A 113 -17.28 -28.69 16.41
C HIS A 113 -16.69 -27.90 17.60
N ASN A 114 -15.36 -27.83 17.74
CA ASN A 114 -14.67 -27.25 18.90
C ASN A 114 -13.89 -25.97 18.60
N GLY A 115 -14.12 -25.34 17.47
CA GLY A 115 -13.38 -24.09 17.09
C GLY A 115 -11.87 -24.29 16.85
N VAL A 116 -11.41 -25.53 16.69
CA VAL A 116 -10.02 -25.85 16.39
C VAL A 116 -9.80 -25.66 14.90
N VAL A 117 -8.96 -24.69 14.55
CA VAL A 117 -8.56 -24.44 13.16
C VAL A 117 -7.51 -25.46 12.74
N ARG A 118 -7.78 -26.18 11.66
CA ARG A 118 -6.89 -27.17 11.04
C ARG A 118 -6.35 -26.66 9.70
N ASN A 119 -5.51 -27.46 9.06
CA ASN A 119 -5.14 -27.20 7.68
C ASN A 119 -6.38 -27.28 6.78
N PRO A 120 -6.57 -26.32 5.85
CA PRO A 120 -7.73 -26.32 4.97
C PRO A 120 -7.74 -27.58 4.10
N THR A 121 -8.91 -28.18 3.97
CA THR A 121 -9.14 -29.38 3.14
C THR A 121 -9.64 -29.02 1.73
N ILE A 122 -10.08 -27.78 1.55
CA ILE A 122 -10.68 -27.27 0.30
C ILE A 122 -9.97 -25.98 -0.11
N SER A 123 -9.67 -25.80 -1.39
CA SER A 123 -9.09 -24.57 -1.92
C SER A 123 -10.15 -23.46 -2.08
N PRO A 124 -9.77 -22.17 -2.03
CA PRO A 124 -10.68 -21.05 -2.30
C PRO A 124 -11.41 -21.17 -3.64
N THR A 125 -10.74 -21.60 -4.70
CA THR A 125 -11.30 -21.76 -6.06
C THR A 125 -12.47 -22.75 -6.09
N ILE A 126 -12.40 -23.83 -5.32
CA ILE A 126 -13.50 -24.81 -5.26
C ILE A 126 -14.76 -24.16 -4.68
N VAL A 127 -14.62 -23.38 -3.61
CA VAL A 127 -15.75 -22.66 -2.98
C VAL A 127 -16.41 -21.71 -3.98
N VAL A 128 -15.58 -20.92 -4.69
CA VAL A 128 -16.06 -19.97 -5.69
C VAL A 128 -16.82 -20.67 -6.82
N ASN A 129 -16.30 -21.78 -7.32
CA ASN A 129 -16.90 -22.51 -8.44
C ASN A 129 -18.23 -23.21 -8.07
N MET A 130 -18.53 -23.40 -6.78
CA MET A 130 -19.81 -24.01 -6.36
C MET A 130 -21.03 -23.13 -6.66
N ALA A 131 -20.87 -21.81 -6.75
CA ALA A 131 -21.98 -20.92 -7.14
C ALA A 131 -22.26 -20.95 -8.65
N GLY A 132 -21.27 -21.30 -9.48
CA GLY A 132 -21.37 -21.18 -10.94
C GLY A 132 -21.75 -19.75 -11.34
N ASP A 133 -22.69 -19.62 -12.30
CA ASP A 133 -23.22 -18.33 -12.74
C ASP A 133 -24.56 -17.94 -12.04
N ASP A 134 -24.91 -18.64 -10.94
CA ASP A 134 -26.16 -18.39 -10.24
C ASP A 134 -26.05 -17.17 -9.30
N GLU A 135 -26.76 -16.11 -9.62
CA GLU A 135 -26.69 -14.82 -8.90
C GLU A 135 -27.12 -14.95 -7.43
N GLU A 136 -28.13 -15.77 -7.11
CA GLU A 136 -28.57 -15.97 -5.72
C GLU A 136 -27.47 -16.67 -4.89
N LEU A 137 -26.79 -17.65 -5.48
CA LEU A 137 -25.71 -18.35 -4.82
C LEU A 137 -24.45 -17.50 -4.72
N ILE A 138 -24.16 -16.65 -5.71
CA ILE A 138 -23.04 -15.69 -5.64
C ILE A 138 -23.26 -14.71 -4.48
N ASP A 139 -24.43 -14.12 -4.35
CA ASP A 139 -24.74 -13.19 -3.28
C ASP A 139 -24.70 -13.89 -1.89
N GLU A 140 -25.15 -15.14 -1.83
CA GLU A 140 -25.09 -15.94 -0.61
C GLU A 140 -23.64 -16.22 -0.16
N ILE A 141 -22.73 -16.56 -1.10
CA ILE A 141 -21.29 -16.73 -0.77
C ILE A 141 -20.72 -15.45 -0.15
N TYR A 142 -21.02 -14.29 -0.72
CA TYR A 142 -20.57 -13.01 -0.16
C TYR A 142 -21.10 -12.80 1.27
N CYS A 143 -22.37 -13.06 1.49
CA CYS A 143 -22.97 -12.94 2.82
C CYS A 143 -22.35 -13.92 3.83
N GLN A 144 -22.12 -15.16 3.44
CA GLN A 144 -21.48 -16.18 4.26
C GLN A 144 -20.03 -15.81 4.61
N LEU A 145 -19.26 -15.31 3.64
CA LEU A 145 -17.88 -14.89 3.84
C LEU A 145 -17.79 -13.63 4.72
N MET A 146 -18.65 -12.64 4.50
CA MET A 146 -18.71 -11.47 5.38
C MET A 146 -19.08 -11.87 6.81
N LYS A 147 -19.99 -12.86 6.99
CA LYS A 147 -20.30 -13.42 8.31
C LYS A 147 -19.05 -14.02 8.95
N GLN A 148 -18.35 -14.90 8.27
CA GLN A 148 -17.22 -15.66 8.83
C GLN A 148 -15.95 -14.81 9.03
N THR A 149 -15.82 -13.68 8.35
CA THR A 149 -14.72 -12.70 8.54
C THR A 149 -15.09 -11.55 9.48
N THR A 150 -16.33 -11.51 10.01
CA THR A 150 -16.75 -10.49 11.00
C THR A 150 -16.47 -10.98 12.41
N SER A 151 -15.54 -10.33 13.10
CA SER A 151 -15.16 -10.67 14.48
C SER A 151 -14.67 -12.11 14.64
N ASN A 152 -14.00 -12.65 13.63
CA ASN A 152 -13.39 -13.97 13.72
C ASN A 152 -12.24 -13.92 14.74
N PRO A 153 -12.28 -14.76 15.81
CA PRO A 153 -11.26 -14.74 16.85
C PRO A 153 -9.94 -15.41 16.43
N ASN A 154 -9.92 -16.13 15.30
CA ASN A 154 -8.74 -16.82 14.82
C ASN A 154 -8.13 -16.11 13.60
N PRO A 155 -6.94 -15.50 13.73
CA PRO A 155 -6.33 -14.74 12.62
C PRO A 155 -6.03 -15.59 11.38
N ALA A 156 -5.69 -16.87 11.53
CA ALA A 156 -5.40 -17.75 10.40
C ALA A 156 -6.67 -18.10 9.63
N SER A 157 -7.78 -18.32 10.35
CA SER A 157 -9.09 -18.54 9.74
C SER A 157 -9.61 -17.24 9.08
N ASP A 158 -9.51 -16.10 9.75
CA ASP A 158 -9.89 -14.79 9.19
C ASP A 158 -9.14 -14.52 7.87
N ARG A 159 -7.82 -14.70 7.86
CA ARG A 159 -7.00 -14.56 6.63
C ARG A 159 -7.50 -15.46 5.50
N ARG A 160 -7.80 -16.74 5.77
CA ARG A 160 -8.33 -17.66 4.76
C ARG A 160 -9.71 -17.23 4.26
N GLY A 161 -10.58 -16.75 5.13
CA GLY A 161 -11.87 -16.16 4.75
C GLY A 161 -11.69 -14.99 3.78
N TRP A 162 -10.72 -14.12 4.03
CA TRP A 162 -10.38 -13.01 3.13
C TRP A 162 -9.75 -13.48 1.81
N GLN A 163 -8.98 -14.57 1.78
CA GLN A 163 -8.49 -15.17 0.53
C GLN A 163 -9.65 -15.66 -0.35
N ILE A 164 -10.65 -16.33 0.25
CA ILE A 164 -11.84 -16.78 -0.48
C ILE A 164 -12.64 -15.57 -0.97
N LEU A 165 -12.80 -14.54 -0.15
CA LEU A 165 -13.52 -13.31 -0.53
C LEU A 165 -12.82 -12.57 -1.67
N ALA A 166 -11.49 -12.55 -1.70
CA ALA A 166 -10.70 -12.01 -2.81
C ALA A 166 -10.90 -12.83 -4.10
N ALA A 167 -10.90 -14.15 -3.99
CA ALA A 167 -11.17 -15.04 -5.13
C ALA A 167 -12.61 -14.85 -5.67
N CYS A 168 -13.60 -14.69 -4.78
CA CYS A 168 -14.97 -14.34 -5.20
C CYS A 168 -15.02 -13.00 -5.93
N ALA A 169 -14.38 -11.95 -5.38
CA ALA A 169 -14.37 -10.63 -5.99
C ALA A 169 -13.63 -10.59 -7.34
N ALA A 170 -12.65 -11.47 -7.54
CA ALA A 170 -11.99 -11.65 -8.83
C ALA A 170 -12.91 -12.30 -9.87
N ALA A 171 -13.67 -13.33 -9.47
CA ALA A 171 -14.50 -14.13 -10.37
C ALA A 171 -15.87 -13.47 -10.64
N TYR A 172 -16.54 -12.97 -9.60
CA TYR A 172 -17.91 -12.48 -9.67
C TYR A 172 -18.08 -11.18 -8.92
N LEU A 173 -19.05 -10.35 -9.36
CA LEU A 173 -19.48 -9.18 -8.58
C LEU A 173 -20.78 -9.53 -7.83
N PRO A 174 -20.98 -9.04 -6.60
CA PRO A 174 -22.26 -9.15 -5.92
C PRO A 174 -23.31 -8.23 -6.60
N ASN A 175 -24.59 -8.37 -6.25
CA ASN A 175 -25.61 -7.44 -6.72
C ASN A 175 -25.34 -6.00 -6.24
N SER A 176 -25.99 -5.01 -6.83
CA SER A 176 -25.71 -3.59 -6.58
C SER A 176 -25.91 -3.17 -5.10
N GLU A 177 -26.92 -3.72 -4.42
CA GLU A 177 -27.17 -3.43 -3.00
C GLU A 177 -26.11 -4.06 -2.10
N LEU A 178 -25.74 -5.29 -2.41
CA LEU A 178 -24.71 -6.01 -1.67
C LEU A 178 -23.30 -5.46 -1.93
N CYS A 179 -23.04 -4.89 -3.12
CA CYS A 179 -21.76 -4.21 -3.43
C CYS A 179 -21.39 -3.18 -2.37
N GLU A 180 -22.34 -2.37 -1.95
CA GLU A 180 -22.09 -1.35 -0.93
C GLU A 180 -21.73 -1.97 0.44
N CYS A 181 -22.41 -3.05 0.81
CA CYS A 181 -22.13 -3.78 2.05
C CYS A 181 -20.74 -4.42 2.03
N VAL A 182 -20.35 -5.06 0.92
CA VAL A 182 -19.02 -5.65 0.71
C VAL A 182 -17.94 -4.57 0.78
N CYS A 183 -18.15 -3.43 0.10
CA CYS A 183 -17.23 -2.29 0.16
C CYS A 183 -17.04 -1.77 1.58
N LYS A 184 -18.11 -1.64 2.37
CA LYS A 184 -18.01 -1.22 3.79
C LYS A 184 -17.30 -2.25 4.65
N HIS A 185 -17.57 -3.54 4.42
CA HIS A 185 -16.91 -4.62 5.13
C HIS A 185 -15.40 -4.60 4.86
N ALA A 186 -15.01 -4.53 3.60
CA ALA A 186 -13.62 -4.45 3.18
C ALA A 186 -12.94 -3.15 3.67
N ASN A 187 -13.64 -2.01 3.61
CA ASN A 187 -13.09 -0.72 4.05
C ASN A 187 -12.64 -0.69 5.52
N ARG A 188 -13.19 -1.55 6.38
CA ARG A 188 -12.80 -1.64 7.80
C ARG A 188 -11.42 -2.27 8.00
N LYS A 189 -11.00 -3.13 7.08
CA LYS A 189 -9.78 -3.94 7.18
C LYS A 189 -8.65 -3.47 6.24
N ARG A 190 -8.97 -2.77 5.14
CA ARG A 190 -8.02 -2.39 4.08
C ARG A 190 -6.83 -1.53 4.52
N PHE A 191 -6.88 -0.97 5.72
CA PHE A 191 -5.79 -0.17 6.28
C PHE A 191 -4.91 -0.97 7.25
N GLN A 192 -5.17 -2.26 7.43
CA GLN A 192 -4.28 -3.12 8.20
C GLN A 192 -2.99 -3.36 7.44
N SER A 193 -1.86 -3.29 8.15
CA SER A 193 -0.52 -3.48 7.58
C SER A 193 -0.14 -4.96 7.56
N ASP A 194 -1.04 -5.81 7.07
CA ASP A 194 -0.90 -7.26 7.00
C ASP A 194 -1.57 -7.85 5.76
N ALA A 195 -1.51 -9.16 5.61
CA ALA A 195 -2.13 -9.90 4.51
C ALA A 195 -3.64 -9.64 4.39
N VAL A 196 -4.36 -9.51 5.52
CA VAL A 196 -5.80 -9.19 5.52
C VAL A 196 -6.03 -7.79 4.96
N GLY A 197 -5.15 -6.83 5.28
CA GLY A 197 -5.17 -5.49 4.69
C GLY A 197 -5.05 -5.52 3.17
N GLY A 198 -4.11 -6.29 2.61
CA GLY A 198 -3.92 -6.45 1.17
C GLY A 198 -5.13 -7.08 0.49
N LEU A 199 -5.63 -8.19 1.03
CA LEU A 199 -6.81 -8.90 0.52
C LEU A 199 -8.07 -8.03 0.55
N SER A 200 -8.33 -7.36 1.68
CA SER A 200 -9.51 -6.51 1.83
C SER A 200 -9.45 -5.27 0.93
N PHE A 201 -8.25 -4.75 0.70
CA PHE A 201 -8.05 -3.66 -0.24
C PHE A 201 -8.35 -4.10 -1.68
N PHE A 202 -7.89 -5.27 -2.10
CA PHE A 202 -8.22 -5.86 -3.40
C PHE A 202 -9.74 -6.03 -3.57
N VAL A 203 -10.43 -6.65 -2.59
CA VAL A 203 -11.90 -6.82 -2.59
C VAL A 203 -12.60 -5.47 -2.74
N PHE A 204 -12.24 -4.49 -1.92
CA PHE A 204 -12.82 -3.16 -1.97
C PHE A 204 -12.78 -2.57 -3.37
N GLN A 205 -11.64 -2.68 -4.04
CA GLN A 205 -11.47 -2.07 -5.35
C GLN A 205 -12.16 -2.82 -6.49
N ARG A 206 -12.08 -4.17 -6.46
CA ARG A 206 -12.77 -4.97 -7.48
C ARG A 206 -14.27 -4.69 -7.47
N VAL A 207 -14.86 -4.58 -6.28
CA VAL A 207 -16.29 -4.30 -6.13
C VAL A 207 -16.61 -2.85 -6.50
N MET A 208 -15.80 -1.87 -6.08
CA MET A 208 -15.97 -0.46 -6.46
C MET A 208 -15.86 -0.21 -7.98
N LEU A 209 -14.89 -0.85 -8.66
CA LEU A 209 -14.73 -0.74 -10.11
C LEU A 209 -15.84 -1.43 -10.89
N GLY A 210 -16.53 -2.37 -10.25
CA GLY A 210 -17.67 -3.08 -10.80
C GLY A 210 -19.01 -2.39 -10.55
N GLU A 211 -19.05 -1.39 -9.63
CA GLU A 211 -20.28 -0.66 -9.33
C GLU A 211 -20.81 0.04 -10.58
N GLY A 212 -22.09 -0.19 -10.90
CA GLY A 212 -22.74 0.35 -12.10
C GLY A 212 -22.50 -0.43 -13.40
N LYS A 213 -21.80 -1.57 -13.37
CA LYS A 213 -21.67 -2.48 -14.51
C LYS A 213 -22.66 -3.61 -14.35
N GLU A 214 -23.60 -3.75 -15.31
CA GLU A 214 -24.56 -4.85 -15.29
C GLU A 214 -23.89 -6.20 -15.46
N ARG A 215 -24.33 -7.20 -14.71
CA ARG A 215 -24.12 -8.61 -14.98
C ARG A 215 -24.93 -8.95 -16.24
N GLY A 216 -24.36 -8.94 -17.41
CA GLY A 216 -25.13 -9.19 -18.60
C GLY A 216 -24.32 -9.46 -19.87
N ASN A 217 -24.94 -10.16 -20.82
CA ASN A 217 -24.38 -10.54 -22.12
C ASN A 217 -24.25 -9.39 -23.13
N GLY A 218 -24.23 -8.12 -22.70
CA GLY A 218 -24.10 -6.95 -23.55
C GLY A 218 -22.64 -6.51 -23.76
N GLU A 219 -22.31 -6.04 -24.95
CA GLU A 219 -20.96 -5.62 -25.38
C GLU A 219 -20.38 -4.37 -24.68
N GLY A 220 -21.02 -3.88 -23.63
CA GLY A 220 -20.64 -2.66 -22.92
C GLY A 220 -20.40 -2.86 -21.44
N GLY A 221 -19.21 -3.33 -21.04
CA GLY A 221 -18.74 -3.13 -19.67
C GLY A 221 -18.72 -4.34 -18.73
N LYS A 222 -18.44 -5.55 -19.20
CA LYS A 222 -18.12 -6.68 -18.30
C LYS A 222 -16.85 -6.40 -17.53
N VAL A 223 -16.90 -6.53 -16.19
CA VAL A 223 -15.66 -6.71 -15.42
C VAL A 223 -15.10 -8.08 -15.77
N ALA A 224 -13.88 -8.11 -16.32
CA ALA A 224 -13.25 -9.37 -16.71
C ALA A 224 -13.15 -10.28 -15.47
N THR A 225 -13.66 -11.52 -15.61
CA THR A 225 -13.47 -12.58 -14.63
C THR A 225 -11.99 -12.93 -14.56
N ILE A 226 -11.43 -12.97 -13.35
CA ILE A 226 -10.04 -13.34 -13.10
C ILE A 226 -10.06 -14.55 -12.17
N GLU A 227 -9.43 -15.64 -12.60
CA GLU A 227 -9.18 -16.79 -11.74
C GLU A 227 -7.84 -16.57 -11.04
N LEU A 228 -7.87 -16.48 -9.70
CA LEU A 228 -6.66 -16.29 -8.88
C LEU A 228 -6.03 -17.63 -8.57
N ASN A 229 -4.76 -17.78 -8.90
CA ASN A 229 -3.93 -18.89 -8.43
C ASN A 229 -3.31 -18.55 -7.06
N LYS A 230 -2.49 -19.46 -6.53
CA LYS A 230 -1.85 -19.28 -5.22
C LYS A 230 -0.88 -18.10 -5.20
N ASP A 231 -0.09 -17.94 -6.26
CA ASP A 231 0.92 -16.88 -6.36
C ASP A 231 0.23 -15.50 -6.47
N ASP A 232 -0.88 -15.43 -7.22
CA ASP A 232 -1.71 -14.21 -7.29
C ASP A 232 -2.25 -13.81 -5.90
N ILE A 233 -2.68 -14.79 -5.10
CA ILE A 233 -3.17 -14.54 -3.74
C ILE A 233 -2.03 -14.04 -2.83
N GLU A 234 -0.84 -14.65 -2.91
CA GLU A 234 0.33 -14.22 -2.15
C GLU A 234 0.77 -12.80 -2.56
N ASP A 235 0.71 -12.47 -3.85
CA ASP A 235 0.97 -11.12 -4.36
C ASP A 235 -0.05 -10.10 -3.82
N ILE A 236 -1.35 -10.44 -3.84
CA ILE A 236 -2.40 -9.59 -3.28
C ILE A 236 -2.19 -9.37 -1.78
N GLU A 237 -1.86 -10.41 -1.03
CA GLU A 237 -1.56 -10.33 0.41
C GLU A 237 -0.39 -9.39 0.71
N SER A 238 0.60 -9.34 -0.18
CA SER A 238 1.74 -8.44 -0.07
C SER A 238 1.40 -6.98 -0.40
N CYS A 239 0.25 -6.73 -1.04
CA CYS A 239 -0.19 -5.40 -1.50
C CYS A 239 -0.86 -4.55 -0.41
N TYR A 240 -0.61 -4.81 0.87
CA TYR A 240 -1.10 -3.94 1.94
C TYR A 240 -0.47 -2.55 1.91
N ILE A 241 -1.17 -1.57 2.51
CA ILE A 241 -0.64 -0.22 2.68
C ILE A 241 0.11 -0.18 4.01
N PRO A 242 1.43 0.01 4.01
CA PRO A 242 2.19 0.01 5.25
C PRO A 242 1.85 1.22 6.13
N ASP A 243 2.01 1.09 7.44
CA ASP A 243 1.83 2.20 8.37
C ASP A 243 2.94 3.25 8.25
N SER A 244 4.15 2.80 7.90
CA SER A 244 5.34 3.63 7.79
C SER A 244 5.92 3.60 6.38
N VAL A 245 6.64 4.64 6.00
CA VAL A 245 7.52 4.69 4.80
C VAL A 245 8.94 4.22 5.11
N TYR A 246 9.26 3.95 6.38
CA TYR A 246 10.52 3.38 6.85
C TYR A 246 10.35 1.90 7.18
N GLY A 247 11.39 1.10 6.96
CA GLY A 247 11.38 -0.33 7.27
C GLY A 247 10.51 -1.18 6.34
N VAL A 248 10.06 -0.63 5.22
CA VAL A 248 9.23 -1.32 4.22
C VAL A 248 9.90 -1.32 2.85
N GLY A 249 9.53 -2.28 2.01
CA GLY A 249 10.07 -2.37 0.65
C GLY A 249 9.62 -1.19 -0.23
N LEU A 250 10.38 -0.92 -1.30
CA LEU A 250 10.16 0.21 -2.21
C LEU A 250 8.71 0.27 -2.73
N GLU A 251 8.16 -0.87 -3.13
CA GLU A 251 6.78 -0.96 -3.62
C GLU A 251 5.74 -0.58 -2.54
N GLY A 252 6.02 -0.92 -1.29
CA GLY A 252 5.18 -0.51 -0.15
C GLY A 252 5.20 0.99 0.06
N VAL A 253 6.37 1.64 -0.05
CA VAL A 253 6.49 3.11 0.02
C VAL A 253 5.70 3.78 -1.09
N LEU A 254 5.87 3.33 -2.34
CA LEU A 254 5.15 3.87 -3.50
C LEU A 254 3.62 3.74 -3.33
N ARG A 255 3.14 2.59 -2.83
CA ARG A 255 1.72 2.39 -2.52
C ARG A 255 1.22 3.34 -1.44
N LYS A 256 1.99 3.50 -0.34
CA LYS A 256 1.64 4.43 0.74
C LYS A 256 1.51 5.86 0.24
N GLU A 257 2.46 6.32 -0.56
CA GLU A 257 2.47 7.67 -1.10
C GLU A 257 1.36 7.90 -2.12
N LEU A 258 1.10 6.92 -2.99
CA LEU A 258 -0.01 6.97 -3.93
C LEU A 258 -1.36 7.04 -3.19
N PHE A 259 -1.54 6.21 -2.16
CA PHE A 259 -2.72 6.20 -1.31
C PHE A 259 -2.93 7.54 -0.60
N THR A 260 -1.86 8.14 -0.09
CA THR A 260 -1.94 9.45 0.58
C THR A 260 -2.36 10.56 -0.37
N ARG A 261 -1.95 10.48 -1.66
CA ARG A 261 -2.30 11.48 -2.69
C ARG A 261 -3.71 11.29 -3.27
N SER A 262 -4.11 10.07 -3.51
CA SER A 262 -5.40 9.74 -4.15
C SER A 262 -5.91 8.39 -3.63
N PRO A 263 -6.66 8.38 -2.53
CA PRO A 263 -7.19 7.15 -1.94
C PRO A 263 -8.06 6.32 -2.89
N GLN A 264 -8.61 6.96 -3.94
CA GLN A 264 -9.45 6.30 -4.95
C GLN A 264 -8.62 5.68 -6.09
N ALA A 265 -7.44 6.23 -6.37
CA ALA A 265 -6.55 5.74 -7.43
C ALA A 265 -5.57 4.67 -6.92
N ALA A 266 -5.62 4.35 -5.64
CA ALA A 266 -4.61 3.60 -4.94
C ALA A 266 -4.75 2.09 -5.04
N MET A 267 -5.09 1.56 -6.21
CA MET A 267 -4.60 0.25 -6.55
C MET A 267 -3.38 0.39 -7.44
N PRO A 268 -2.26 -0.18 -7.08
CA PRO A 268 -1.34 -0.50 -8.14
C PRO A 268 -2.06 -1.54 -9.00
N PRO A 269 -2.34 -1.22 -10.24
CA PRO A 269 -2.36 -2.26 -11.23
C PRO A 269 -0.99 -2.93 -11.13
N PRO A 270 -0.91 -4.21 -11.51
CA PRO A 270 0.37 -4.87 -11.59
C PRO A 270 1.35 -3.96 -12.31
N GLN A 271 2.54 -3.83 -11.82
CA GLN A 271 3.74 -3.07 -12.26
C GLN A 271 3.65 -2.19 -13.54
N SER A 272 2.71 -2.46 -14.44
CA SER A 272 2.59 -1.83 -15.77
C SER A 272 2.04 -0.39 -15.78
N LEU A 273 1.43 0.09 -14.70
CA LEU A 273 0.87 1.46 -14.63
C LEU A 273 1.71 2.45 -13.81
N LEU A 274 2.73 1.99 -13.10
CA LEU A 274 3.68 2.87 -12.39
C LEU A 274 4.74 3.48 -13.34
N MET A 275 4.64 3.21 -14.66
CA MET A 275 5.75 3.40 -15.60
C MET A 275 5.48 4.39 -16.74
N LYS A 276 4.51 5.31 -16.64
CA LYS A 276 4.18 6.13 -17.81
C LYS A 276 5.02 7.39 -18.02
N ASP A 277 5.63 7.98 -16.99
CA ASP A 277 6.40 9.22 -17.16
C ASP A 277 7.66 9.24 -16.28
N GLY A 278 8.74 8.63 -16.66
CA GLY A 278 10.13 8.74 -16.17
C GLY A 278 10.45 9.09 -14.69
N MET A 279 9.51 9.63 -13.96
CA MET A 279 9.58 10.00 -12.54
C MET A 279 8.62 9.17 -11.65
N GLU A 280 7.76 8.35 -12.22
CA GLU A 280 6.66 7.67 -11.50
C GLU A 280 7.12 6.52 -10.58
N GLY A 281 8.34 6.03 -10.75
CA GLY A 281 8.93 5.00 -9.88
C GLY A 281 9.76 5.55 -8.73
N ILE A 282 9.85 6.88 -8.53
CA ILE A 282 10.70 7.49 -7.50
C ILE A 282 9.83 7.99 -6.34
N PRO A 283 9.98 7.43 -5.11
CA PRO A 283 9.23 7.89 -3.94
C PRO A 283 9.40 9.39 -3.66
N ILE A 284 8.34 10.02 -3.19
CA ILE A 284 8.33 11.43 -2.81
C ILE A 284 9.32 11.69 -1.70
N ILE A 285 9.37 10.79 -0.70
CA ILE A 285 10.33 10.91 0.41
C ILE A 285 11.75 11.04 -0.10
N LEU A 286 12.16 10.23 -1.08
CA LEU A 286 13.49 10.28 -1.69
C LEU A 286 13.72 11.63 -2.38
N GLN A 287 12.76 12.08 -3.19
CA GLN A 287 12.85 13.37 -3.89
C GLN A 287 12.92 14.55 -2.93
N LEU A 288 12.09 14.54 -1.87
CA LEU A 288 12.05 15.61 -0.89
C LEU A 288 13.33 15.66 -0.04
N LEU A 289 13.82 14.51 0.46
CA LEU A 289 15.06 14.48 1.24
C LEU A 289 16.25 15.02 0.41
N CYS A 290 16.44 14.56 -0.82
CA CYS A 290 17.51 15.07 -1.68
C CYS A 290 17.37 16.59 -1.96
N ARG A 291 16.15 17.05 -2.22
CA ARG A 291 15.87 18.48 -2.42
C ARG A 291 16.16 19.29 -1.16
N THR A 292 15.72 18.82 0.00
CA THR A 292 15.88 19.48 1.30
C THR A 292 17.36 19.60 1.67
N ILE A 293 18.16 18.54 1.46
CA ILE A 293 19.62 18.61 1.64
C ILE A 293 20.22 19.77 0.85
N LEU A 294 19.87 19.90 -0.44
CA LEU A 294 20.39 20.98 -1.28
C LEU A 294 19.88 22.36 -0.84
N GLN A 295 18.62 22.50 -0.49
CA GLN A 295 17.99 23.76 -0.07
C GLN A 295 18.52 24.27 1.27
N LEU A 296 18.92 23.37 2.16
CA LEU A 296 19.54 23.71 3.46
C LEU A 296 21.07 23.96 3.32
N GLY A 297 21.61 23.95 2.12
CA GLY A 297 23.01 24.21 1.90
C GLY A 297 23.92 23.00 2.06
N GLY A 298 23.43 21.77 1.83
CA GLY A 298 24.23 20.56 1.91
C GLY A 298 25.47 20.57 1.01
N ALA A 299 25.42 21.28 -0.14
CA ALA A 299 26.58 21.51 -1.00
C ALA A 299 27.63 22.44 -0.38
N ASN A 300 27.31 23.16 0.69
CA ASN A 300 28.22 24.03 1.44
C ASN A 300 28.58 23.46 2.83
N THR A 301 28.13 22.25 3.15
CA THR A 301 28.33 21.63 4.46
C THR A 301 29.49 20.64 4.40
N GLU A 302 30.59 20.94 5.12
CA GLU A 302 31.72 20.02 5.21
C GLU A 302 31.30 18.70 5.85
N GLY A 303 31.69 17.58 5.24
CA GLY A 303 31.42 16.24 5.77
C GLY A 303 29.95 15.81 5.64
N ILE A 304 29.14 16.45 4.77
CA ILE A 304 27.77 15.99 4.51
C ILE A 304 27.75 14.48 4.22
N PHE A 305 26.83 13.74 4.81
CA PHE A 305 26.74 12.27 4.83
C PHE A 305 27.78 11.55 5.69
N ARG A 306 28.93 12.15 5.98
CA ARG A 306 29.98 11.56 6.83
C ARG A 306 29.80 11.92 8.31
N LEU A 307 29.46 13.16 8.59
CA LEU A 307 29.13 13.61 9.93
C LEU A 307 27.71 13.20 10.29
N ALA A 308 27.51 12.81 11.52
CA ALA A 308 26.20 12.44 12.05
C ALA A 308 25.50 13.69 12.62
N ALA A 309 24.21 13.80 12.38
CA ALA A 309 23.35 14.77 13.05
C ALA A 309 23.00 14.34 14.48
N LEU A 310 22.35 15.21 15.24
CA LEU A 310 21.83 14.87 16.56
C LEU A 310 20.73 13.81 16.42
N LYS A 311 20.84 12.77 17.22
CA LYS A 311 19.94 11.61 17.15
C LYS A 311 18.49 12.01 17.44
N ASP A 312 18.28 12.87 18.44
CA ASP A 312 16.94 13.31 18.84
C ASP A 312 16.22 14.05 17.69
N ASP A 313 16.96 14.86 16.92
CA ASP A 313 16.41 15.56 15.75
C ASP A 313 16.05 14.58 14.62
N ILE A 314 16.89 13.54 14.41
CA ILE A 314 16.62 12.49 13.43
C ILE A 314 15.37 11.72 13.82
N ASP A 315 15.29 11.26 15.07
CA ASP A 315 14.19 10.44 15.59
C ASP A 315 12.86 11.22 15.54
N TRP A 316 12.90 12.49 15.93
CA TRP A 316 11.72 13.37 15.88
C TRP A 316 11.21 13.59 14.44
N ILE A 317 12.07 13.99 13.50
CA ILE A 317 11.64 14.22 12.10
C ILE A 317 11.21 12.89 11.48
N LYS A 318 11.89 11.79 11.77
CA LYS A 318 11.53 10.47 11.28
C LYS A 318 10.11 10.08 11.70
N GLU A 319 9.75 10.30 12.97
CA GLU A 319 8.40 10.05 13.48
C GLU A 319 7.35 10.88 12.73
N GLU A 320 7.60 12.19 12.55
CA GLU A 320 6.71 13.09 11.84
C GLU A 320 6.43 12.69 10.39
N ILE A 321 7.42 12.14 9.68
CA ILE A 321 7.28 11.79 8.25
C ILE A 321 6.96 10.32 8.00
N SER A 322 7.06 9.45 8.99
CA SER A 322 6.85 8.00 8.85
C SER A 322 5.48 7.64 8.30
N GLY A 323 4.43 8.37 8.70
CA GLY A 323 3.07 8.18 8.21
C GLY A 323 2.81 8.65 6.77
N GLY A 324 3.82 9.21 6.08
CA GLY A 324 3.69 9.77 4.72
C GLY A 324 3.29 11.26 4.69
N ASP A 325 3.28 11.94 5.85
CA ASP A 325 3.12 13.40 5.93
C ASP A 325 4.48 14.09 5.89
N TYR A 326 4.88 14.55 4.72
CA TYR A 326 6.21 15.10 4.49
C TYR A 326 6.33 16.62 4.77
N ARG A 327 5.37 17.23 5.49
CA ARG A 327 5.41 18.68 5.76
C ARG A 327 6.64 19.09 6.57
N ALA A 328 7.15 18.23 7.45
CA ALA A 328 8.34 18.51 8.24
C ALA A 328 9.63 18.63 7.43
N ILE A 329 9.72 17.97 6.27
CA ILE A 329 10.85 18.03 5.33
C ILE A 329 10.56 18.84 4.06
N ASN A 330 9.34 19.33 3.87
CA ASN A 330 8.98 20.18 2.74
C ASN A 330 9.10 21.67 3.12
N LEU A 331 10.22 22.31 2.78
CA LEU A 331 10.52 23.68 3.16
C LEU A 331 9.59 24.74 2.53
N LYS A 332 8.77 24.36 1.55
CA LYS A 332 7.76 25.25 0.95
C LYS A 332 6.50 25.40 1.80
N VAL A 333 6.25 24.47 2.73
CA VAL A 333 5.08 24.51 3.62
C VAL A 333 5.40 25.25 4.90
N THR A 334 4.54 26.14 5.41
CA THR A 334 4.81 27.01 6.57
C THR A 334 4.22 26.53 7.88
N SER A 335 3.41 25.49 7.87
CA SER A 335 2.48 25.14 8.97
C SER A 335 3.02 24.23 10.08
N LYS A 336 4.25 23.70 9.96
CA LYS A 336 4.87 22.81 10.98
C LYS A 336 6.33 23.20 11.28
N PRO A 337 6.85 22.84 12.46
CA PRO A 337 8.29 22.83 12.70
C PRO A 337 9.00 22.00 11.61
N LYS A 338 10.19 22.41 11.22
CA LYS A 338 10.87 21.85 10.05
C LYS A 338 12.29 21.45 10.37
N VAL A 339 12.76 20.50 9.60
CA VAL A 339 14.20 20.25 9.51
C VAL A 339 14.93 21.53 9.11
N SER A 340 15.97 21.87 9.86
CA SER A 340 16.80 23.08 9.65
C SER A 340 18.28 22.76 9.37
N ASP A 341 18.71 21.53 9.65
CA ASP A 341 20.08 21.04 9.46
C ASP A 341 20.14 20.06 8.28
N PRO A 342 20.99 20.33 7.27
CA PRO A 342 21.18 19.40 6.16
C PRO A 342 21.72 18.04 6.59
N LEU A 343 22.43 17.93 7.71
CA LEU A 343 22.92 16.66 8.27
C LEU A 343 21.77 15.77 8.71
N VAL A 344 20.72 16.33 9.29
CA VAL A 344 19.50 15.56 9.66
C VAL A 344 18.85 14.98 8.44
N ALA A 345 18.64 15.77 7.39
CA ALA A 345 18.06 15.28 6.14
C ALA A 345 18.93 14.20 5.45
N ALA A 346 20.27 14.35 5.54
CA ALA A 346 21.23 13.38 5.02
C ALA A 346 21.19 12.06 5.80
N ASP A 347 21.08 12.11 7.13
CA ASP A 347 20.96 10.91 7.95
C ASP A 347 19.61 10.21 7.76
N LEU A 348 18.53 10.97 7.59
CA LEU A 348 17.20 10.42 7.25
C LEU A 348 17.23 9.68 5.90
N LEU A 349 17.92 10.21 4.89
CA LEU A 349 18.09 9.54 3.60
C LEU A 349 18.85 8.21 3.74
N LYS A 350 19.99 8.23 4.44
CA LYS A 350 20.76 6.99 4.70
C LYS A 350 19.94 5.98 5.49
N THR A 351 19.21 6.44 6.51
CA THR A 351 18.37 5.60 7.36
C THR A 351 17.23 4.97 6.56
N TRP A 352 16.57 5.74 5.69
CA TRP A 352 15.52 5.24 4.83
C TRP A 352 16.02 4.11 3.90
N LEU A 353 17.17 4.28 3.24
CA LEU A 353 17.78 3.25 2.41
C LEU A 353 18.19 2.02 3.23
N ARG A 354 18.78 2.22 4.41
CA ARG A 354 19.28 1.14 5.27
C ARG A 354 18.17 0.30 5.87
N GLU A 355 17.06 0.91 6.22
CA GLU A 355 15.92 0.22 6.85
C GLU A 355 15.04 -0.55 5.86
N MET A 356 15.16 -0.34 4.55
CA MET A 356 14.45 -1.19 3.60
C MET A 356 14.79 -2.67 3.84
N PRO A 357 13.81 -3.60 3.87
CA PRO A 357 14.08 -5.03 4.01
C PRO A 357 15.00 -5.57 2.91
N GLU A 358 14.77 -5.14 1.69
CA GLU A 358 15.59 -5.46 0.52
C GLU A 358 16.19 -4.17 -0.06
N SER A 359 17.47 -4.19 -0.39
CA SER A 359 18.16 -3.04 -0.99
C SER A 359 17.71 -2.84 -2.45
N LEU A 360 18.00 -1.66 -3.00
CA LEU A 360 17.68 -1.34 -4.40
C LEU A 360 18.34 -2.30 -5.41
N PHE A 361 19.51 -2.85 -5.07
CA PHE A 361 20.07 -4.02 -5.75
C PHE A 361 19.75 -5.25 -4.92
N GLU A 362 18.87 -6.10 -5.45
CA GLU A 362 18.40 -7.31 -4.78
C GLU A 362 19.56 -8.25 -4.41
N GLY A 363 19.46 -8.93 -3.28
CA GLY A 363 20.51 -9.86 -2.82
C GLY A 363 20.83 -10.98 -3.82
N SER A 364 19.86 -11.34 -4.67
CA SER A 364 20.01 -12.35 -5.75
C SER A 364 21.07 -11.99 -6.80
N ILE A 365 21.33 -10.68 -7.01
CA ILE A 365 22.33 -10.21 -7.96
C ILE A 365 23.62 -9.67 -7.30
N TYR A 366 23.72 -9.76 -5.97
CA TYR A 366 24.83 -9.19 -5.22
C TYR A 366 26.22 -9.63 -5.75
N GLU A 367 26.46 -10.93 -5.95
CA GLU A 367 27.74 -11.44 -6.45
C GLU A 367 28.07 -10.92 -7.86
N ARG A 368 27.05 -10.68 -8.69
CA ARG A 368 27.23 -10.07 -10.02
C ARG A 368 27.64 -8.60 -9.92
N CYS A 369 27.09 -7.87 -8.95
CA CYS A 369 27.48 -6.48 -8.66
C CYS A 369 28.93 -6.43 -8.14
N ILE A 370 29.34 -7.37 -7.28
CA ILE A 370 30.70 -7.49 -6.80
C ILE A 370 31.67 -7.76 -7.97
N ALA A 371 31.33 -8.70 -8.86
CA ALA A 371 32.13 -8.98 -10.05
C ALA A 371 32.25 -7.76 -10.98
N ALA A 372 31.17 -7.00 -11.16
CA ALA A 372 31.17 -5.76 -11.90
C ALA A 372 32.07 -4.69 -11.26
N GLY A 373 32.06 -4.55 -9.93
CA GLY A 373 32.94 -3.66 -9.18
C GLY A 373 34.43 -4.04 -9.23
N ARG A 374 34.74 -5.31 -9.50
CA ARG A 374 36.12 -5.79 -9.75
C ARG A 374 36.56 -5.53 -11.19
N SER A 375 35.65 -5.23 -12.12
CA SER A 375 35.99 -4.89 -13.50
C SER A 375 36.81 -3.61 -13.59
N LYS A 376 37.63 -3.51 -14.62
CA LYS A 376 38.45 -2.31 -14.90
C LYS A 376 37.63 -1.18 -15.53
N THR A 377 36.41 -1.45 -15.96
CA THR A 377 35.55 -0.47 -16.64
C THR A 377 34.18 -0.40 -15.98
N GLY A 378 33.60 0.80 -15.89
CA GLY A 378 32.24 1.01 -15.33
C GLY A 378 31.11 0.39 -16.14
N LYS A 379 31.36 -0.06 -17.37
CA LYS A 379 30.33 -0.61 -18.28
C LYS A 379 29.59 -1.81 -17.71
N GLU A 380 30.29 -2.66 -16.95
CA GLU A 380 29.67 -3.83 -16.32
C GLU A 380 28.73 -3.42 -15.18
N SER A 381 29.07 -2.35 -14.45
CA SER A 381 28.19 -1.79 -13.40
C SER A 381 26.90 -1.26 -13.99
N LEU A 382 26.94 -0.60 -15.16
CA LEU A 382 25.75 -0.11 -15.86
C LEU A 382 24.81 -1.23 -16.30
N LYS A 383 25.36 -2.39 -16.73
CA LYS A 383 24.55 -3.55 -17.11
C LYS A 383 23.71 -4.09 -15.95
N MET A 384 24.18 -3.93 -14.71
CA MET A 384 23.44 -4.42 -13.53
C MET A 384 22.12 -3.65 -13.32
N LEU A 385 22.01 -2.41 -13.79
CA LEU A 385 20.75 -1.64 -13.73
C LEU A 385 19.63 -2.27 -14.55
N GLN A 386 19.95 -3.07 -15.57
CA GLN A 386 18.94 -3.75 -16.39
C GLN A 386 18.38 -5.01 -15.72
N LEU A 387 18.99 -5.45 -14.63
CA LEU A 387 18.63 -6.67 -13.91
C LEU A 387 17.75 -6.41 -12.70
N ILE A 388 17.62 -5.15 -12.28
CA ILE A 388 16.78 -4.74 -11.15
C ILE A 388 15.42 -4.23 -11.64
N LYS A 389 14.46 -4.23 -10.73
CA LYS A 389 13.10 -3.72 -10.99
C LYS A 389 13.15 -2.28 -11.51
N PRO A 390 12.24 -1.90 -12.39
CA PRO A 390 12.21 -0.54 -12.96
C PRO A 390 12.14 0.57 -11.91
N SER A 391 11.35 0.40 -10.84
CA SER A 391 11.28 1.33 -9.70
C SER A 391 12.61 1.47 -8.97
N SER A 392 13.29 0.35 -8.69
CA SER A 392 14.62 0.34 -8.08
C SER A 392 15.65 1.03 -8.98
N ARG A 393 15.60 0.78 -10.30
CA ARG A 393 16.46 1.44 -11.28
C ARG A 393 16.26 2.95 -11.27
N ALA A 394 15.00 3.42 -11.31
CA ALA A 394 14.69 4.84 -11.27
C ALA A 394 15.25 5.50 -10.00
N CYS A 395 15.13 4.85 -8.85
CA CYS A 395 15.70 5.34 -7.59
C CYS A 395 17.23 5.39 -7.62
N VAL A 396 17.90 4.35 -8.13
CA VAL A 396 19.37 4.30 -8.23
C VAL A 396 19.87 5.42 -9.13
N VAL A 397 19.28 5.58 -10.32
CA VAL A 397 19.63 6.64 -11.26
C VAL A 397 19.45 8.02 -10.62
N PHE A 398 18.33 8.24 -9.95
CA PHE A 398 18.04 9.50 -9.25
C PHE A 398 19.09 9.80 -8.16
N ILE A 399 19.43 8.80 -7.32
CA ILE A 399 20.43 8.94 -6.26
C ILE A 399 21.80 9.20 -6.86
N CYS A 400 22.21 8.45 -7.87
CA CYS A 400 23.52 8.64 -8.51
C CYS A 400 23.67 10.04 -9.13
N ASN A 401 22.63 10.55 -9.80
CA ASN A 401 22.60 11.92 -10.34
C ASN A 401 22.71 12.97 -9.22
N PHE A 402 21.98 12.78 -8.12
CA PHE A 402 22.06 13.64 -6.95
C PHE A 402 23.47 13.65 -6.33
N LEU A 403 24.08 12.46 -6.15
CA LEU A 403 25.42 12.33 -5.58
C LEU A 403 26.50 12.89 -6.52
N LYS A 404 26.36 12.71 -7.83
CA LYS A 404 27.24 13.31 -8.83
C LYS A 404 27.25 14.82 -8.71
N LYS A 405 26.06 15.44 -8.69
CA LYS A 405 25.91 16.89 -8.52
C LYS A 405 26.51 17.38 -7.19
N LEU A 406 26.31 16.63 -6.09
CA LEU A 406 26.88 16.99 -4.80
C LEU A 406 28.41 16.90 -4.80
N SER A 407 28.99 15.93 -5.53
CA SER A 407 30.45 15.76 -5.64
C SER A 407 31.14 16.92 -6.33
N GLU A 408 30.43 17.71 -7.14
CA GLU A 408 30.97 18.93 -7.76
C GLU A 408 31.42 19.97 -6.71
N ALA A 409 30.76 19.96 -5.54
CA ALA A 409 31.11 20.83 -4.41
C ALA A 409 32.16 20.21 -3.46
N HIS A 410 32.93 19.20 -3.89
CA HIS A 410 33.88 18.47 -3.04
C HIS A 410 35.00 19.36 -2.43
N ALA A 411 35.32 20.47 -3.04
CA ALA A 411 36.28 21.42 -2.50
C ALA A 411 35.84 21.97 -1.11
N VAL A 412 34.55 22.19 -0.93
CA VAL A 412 33.91 22.64 0.33
C VAL A 412 33.47 21.48 1.18
N THR A 413 32.70 20.57 0.63
CA THR A 413 32.10 19.46 1.39
C THR A 413 33.10 18.38 1.83
N LYS A 414 34.25 18.32 1.18
CA LYS A 414 35.26 17.23 1.32
C LYS A 414 34.70 15.85 0.92
N MET A 415 33.56 15.84 0.19
CA MET A 415 32.91 14.62 -0.27
C MET A 415 33.14 14.41 -1.77
N THR A 416 34.25 13.73 -2.06
CA THR A 416 34.55 13.26 -3.43
C THR A 416 33.61 12.11 -3.82
N VAL A 417 33.59 11.74 -5.10
CA VAL A 417 32.83 10.55 -5.56
C VAL A 417 33.26 9.30 -4.78
N ASP A 418 34.55 9.13 -4.47
CA ASP A 418 35.08 8.03 -3.67
C ASP A 418 34.50 8.01 -2.25
N ASN A 419 34.38 9.17 -1.59
CA ASN A 419 33.84 9.30 -0.25
C ASN A 419 32.32 9.04 -0.25
N LEU A 420 31.61 9.54 -1.24
CA LEU A 420 30.18 9.31 -1.40
C LEU A 420 29.89 7.83 -1.68
N ALA A 421 30.66 7.20 -2.57
CA ALA A 421 30.53 5.77 -2.87
C ALA A 421 30.79 4.90 -1.63
N LEU A 422 31.76 5.25 -0.79
CA LEU A 422 32.03 4.52 0.46
C LEU A 422 30.83 4.58 1.42
N VAL A 423 30.16 5.73 1.52
CA VAL A 423 28.99 5.89 2.40
C VAL A 423 27.74 5.19 1.83
N PHE A 424 27.53 5.30 0.51
CA PHE A 424 26.29 4.82 -0.09
C PHE A 424 26.33 3.33 -0.50
N ALA A 425 27.49 2.73 -0.70
CA ALA A 425 27.61 1.32 -1.09
C ALA A 425 26.82 0.39 -0.15
N PRO A 426 27.00 0.42 1.19
CA PRO A 426 26.27 -0.48 2.08
C PRO A 426 24.77 -0.15 2.20
N ASN A 427 24.34 1.02 1.74
CA ASN A 427 22.92 1.40 1.78
C ASN A 427 22.18 1.01 0.48
N LEU A 428 22.87 0.97 -0.65
CA LEU A 428 22.31 0.63 -1.96
C LEU A 428 22.47 -0.84 -2.33
N LEU A 429 23.53 -1.48 -1.82
CA LEU A 429 23.90 -2.87 -2.09
C LEU A 429 24.17 -3.59 -0.75
N LYS A 430 23.16 -4.30 -0.23
CA LYS A 430 23.32 -5.05 1.03
C LYS A 430 23.98 -6.40 0.77
N ASN A 431 25.03 -6.68 1.52
CA ASN A 431 25.63 -8.01 1.51
C ASN A 431 24.64 -9.03 2.13
N PRO A 432 24.25 -10.08 1.40
CA PRO A 432 23.35 -11.11 1.91
C PRO A 432 24.01 -12.03 2.93
N SER A 433 25.36 -12.02 3.01
CA SER A 433 26.11 -12.82 3.97
C SER A 433 26.23 -12.11 5.31
N ASN A 434 26.04 -12.85 6.40
CA ASN A 434 26.32 -12.37 7.76
C ASN A 434 27.79 -12.60 8.18
N ASP A 435 28.65 -13.08 7.28
CA ASP A 435 30.06 -13.36 7.57
C ASP A 435 30.89 -12.07 7.48
N PRO A 436 31.54 -11.64 8.59
CA PRO A 436 32.40 -10.45 8.61
C PRO A 436 33.58 -10.53 7.64
N MET A 437 34.07 -11.72 7.33
CA MET A 437 35.17 -11.91 6.39
C MET A 437 34.74 -11.61 4.95
N VAL A 438 33.53 -12.04 4.56
CA VAL A 438 32.96 -11.76 3.26
C VAL A 438 32.71 -10.26 3.12
N PHE A 439 32.20 -9.62 4.18
CA PHE A 439 31.99 -8.17 4.22
C PHE A 439 33.30 -7.41 3.99
N ALA A 440 34.35 -7.74 4.74
CA ALA A 440 35.68 -7.09 4.59
C ALA A 440 36.27 -7.29 3.19
N THR A 441 36.14 -8.49 2.61
CA THR A 441 36.66 -8.83 1.29
C THR A 441 35.96 -8.09 0.14
N ASN A 442 34.65 -7.86 0.26
CA ASN A 442 33.84 -7.29 -0.81
C ASN A 442 33.70 -5.77 -0.74
N SER A 443 33.99 -5.13 0.41
CA SER A 443 33.79 -3.70 0.65
C SER A 443 34.41 -2.79 -0.42
N ASP A 444 35.64 -3.08 -0.88
CA ASP A 444 36.29 -2.33 -1.96
C ASP A 444 35.61 -2.51 -3.32
N SER A 445 35.02 -3.69 -3.55
CA SER A 445 34.31 -3.98 -4.80
C SER A 445 32.93 -3.31 -4.79
N GLU A 446 32.22 -3.33 -3.67
CA GLU A 446 30.97 -2.59 -3.45
C GLU A 446 31.16 -1.09 -3.69
N LYS A 447 32.20 -0.50 -3.06
CA LYS A 447 32.55 0.89 -3.23
C LYS A 447 32.81 1.21 -4.70
N ARG A 448 33.65 0.41 -5.42
CA ARG A 448 33.97 0.64 -6.83
C ARG A 448 32.73 0.50 -7.70
N PHE A 449 31.87 -0.47 -7.45
CA PHE A 449 30.62 -0.64 -8.16
C PHE A 449 29.74 0.62 -8.10
N ILE A 450 29.51 1.16 -6.91
CA ILE A 450 28.69 2.37 -6.71
C ILE A 450 29.44 3.61 -7.25
N LYS A 451 30.78 3.68 -7.10
CA LYS A 451 31.59 4.76 -7.69
C LYS A 451 31.36 4.88 -9.20
N TYR A 452 31.41 3.78 -9.94
CA TYR A 452 31.18 3.77 -11.38
C TYR A 452 29.76 4.24 -11.74
N LEU A 453 28.74 3.85 -10.98
CA LEU A 453 27.37 4.33 -11.20
C LEU A 453 27.27 5.86 -10.99
N ILE A 454 27.94 6.41 -9.98
CA ILE A 454 27.96 7.85 -9.73
C ILE A 454 28.73 8.59 -10.85
N GLU A 455 29.87 8.07 -11.28
CA GLU A 455 30.69 8.67 -12.34
C GLU A 455 29.95 8.74 -13.67
N GLU A 456 29.19 7.72 -14.02
CA GLU A 456 28.44 7.59 -15.27
C GLU A 456 27.00 8.13 -15.19
N ALA A 457 26.60 8.73 -14.05
CA ALA A 457 25.23 9.12 -13.78
C ALA A 457 24.58 10.00 -14.88
N ASN A 458 25.35 10.87 -15.54
CA ASN A 458 24.83 11.71 -16.61
C ASN A 458 24.54 10.95 -17.93
N THR A 459 24.90 9.68 -18.01
CA THR A 459 24.67 8.81 -19.18
C THR A 459 23.55 7.79 -18.92
N LEU A 460 23.00 7.78 -17.70
CA LEU A 460 21.91 6.91 -17.23
C LEU A 460 20.55 7.55 -17.52
#